data_478bca9c36e9139055af63a51ba3f83e
#
_entry.id   478bca9c36e9139055af63a51ba3f83e
#
_cell.length_a   1.000
_cell.length_b   1.000
_cell.length_c   1.000
_cell.angle_alpha   90.00
_cell.angle_beta   90.00
_cell.angle_gamma   90.00
#
_symmetry.space_group_name_H-M   'P 1'
#
loop_
_entity.id
_entity.type
_entity.pdbx_description
1 polymer ?
#
loop_
_entity_poly.entity_id
_entity_poly.type
_entity_poly.pdbx_seq_one_letter_code
_entity_poly.pdbx_strand_id
1 'polypeptide(L)'
;MPYKKLVKLFRARKNLSVFLTFVCLSAVVAQARSGMPRAERHESRHEIDQLEESWKSAILKRNVDALDQLLADDYIAITANGTLQSKAQTLDNLKTGVLHFDTIDFSDRKVRFYGQTALVTSRADVTGSTGEGNISGSYRFTRVYVRDGHGDWKIVSFEVSRIRDAGDHK
;
A
#
# COMPACT_ATOMS: atom_id res chain seq x y z
N MET A 1 33.73 67.29 5.02
CA MET A 1 33.58 66.01 5.76
C MET A 1 32.31 65.25 5.31
N PRO A 2 32.31 64.63 4.14
CA PRO A 2 31.12 63.80 3.75
C PRO A 2 31.34 62.28 3.79
N TYR A 3 32.53 61.81 4.21
CA TYR A 3 32.88 60.39 4.09
C TYR A 3 32.25 59.47 5.15
N LYS A 4 31.98 59.99 6.35
CA LYS A 4 31.38 59.20 7.44
C LYS A 4 29.89 58.81 7.24
N LYS A 5 29.13 59.51 6.40
CA LYS A 5 27.71 59.19 6.11
C LYS A 5 27.55 58.06 5.10
N LEU A 6 28.55 57.92 4.15
CA LEU A 6 28.44 56.87 3.12
C LEU A 6 28.71 55.46 3.68
N VAL A 7 29.57 55.35 4.65
CA VAL A 7 29.93 54.03 5.27
C VAL A 7 28.78 53.46 6.08
N LYS A 8 27.94 54.29 6.71
CA LYS A 8 26.77 53.82 7.46
C LYS A 8 25.65 53.28 6.57
N LEU A 9 25.49 53.83 5.37
CA LEU A 9 24.49 53.38 4.40
C LEU A 9 24.86 52.00 3.77
N PHE A 10 26.16 51.73 3.58
CA PHE A 10 26.65 50.45 3.05
C PHE A 10 26.51 49.30 4.08
N ARG A 11 26.67 49.63 5.39
CA ARG A 11 26.56 48.63 6.47
C ARG A 11 25.12 48.21 6.74
N ALA A 12 24.16 49.13 6.56
CA ALA A 12 22.76 48.84 6.70
C ALA A 12 22.20 47.94 5.56
N ARG A 13 22.75 48.11 4.33
CA ARG A 13 22.32 47.28 3.16
C ARG A 13 22.79 45.83 3.27
N LYS A 14 23.95 45.53 3.85
CA LYS A 14 24.46 44.18 4.01
C LYS A 14 23.60 43.35 4.99
N ASN A 15 23.13 43.98 6.07
CA ASN A 15 22.33 43.29 7.07
C ASN A 15 20.89 43.03 6.61
N LEU A 16 20.35 43.85 5.70
CA LEU A 16 18.99 43.65 5.15
C LEU A 16 18.96 42.50 4.15
N SER A 17 20.05 42.33 3.37
CA SER A 17 20.14 41.22 2.40
C SER A 17 20.27 39.85 3.07
N VAL A 18 20.99 39.76 4.19
CA VAL A 18 21.17 38.54 4.97
C VAL A 18 19.87 38.15 5.71
N PHE A 19 19.07 39.13 6.14
CA PHE A 19 17.80 38.87 6.81
C PHE A 19 16.74 38.36 5.81
N LEU A 20 16.75 38.86 4.56
CA LEU A 20 15.79 38.45 3.53
C LEU A 20 16.07 37.02 3.03
N THR A 21 17.35 36.60 2.97
CA THR A 21 17.71 35.22 2.57
C THR A 21 17.40 34.21 3.67
N PHE A 22 17.44 34.60 4.95
CA PHE A 22 17.11 33.70 6.06
C PHE A 22 15.61 33.45 6.22
N VAL A 23 14.76 34.45 5.89
CA VAL A 23 13.30 34.30 5.92
C VAL A 23 12.77 33.43 4.77
N CYS A 24 13.43 33.44 3.59
CA CYS A 24 13.05 32.56 2.48
C CYS A 24 13.45 31.08 2.72
N LEU A 25 14.52 30.82 3.49
CA LEU A 25 14.98 29.46 3.76
C LEU A 25 14.12 28.73 4.80
N SER A 26 13.46 29.47 5.71
CA SER A 26 12.57 28.90 6.73
C SER A 26 11.18 28.51 6.21
N ALA A 27 10.74 29.08 5.05
CA ALA A 27 9.45 28.74 4.44
C ALA A 27 9.44 27.39 3.69
N VAL A 28 10.62 26.87 3.30
CA VAL A 28 10.72 25.60 2.54
C VAL A 28 10.66 24.37 3.45
N VAL A 29 10.97 24.51 4.74
CA VAL A 29 11.00 23.36 5.67
C VAL A 29 9.63 22.99 6.23
N ALA A 30 8.63 23.86 6.11
CA ALA A 30 7.29 23.63 6.67
C ALA A 30 6.37 22.75 5.81
N GLN A 31 6.75 22.39 4.58
CA GLN A 31 5.90 21.61 3.66
C GLN A 31 6.10 20.08 3.72
N ALA A 32 7.05 19.58 4.52
CA ALA A 32 7.40 18.16 4.57
C ALA A 32 6.51 17.30 5.49
N ARG A 33 5.41 17.83 6.04
CA ARG A 33 4.49 17.12 6.95
C ARG A 33 3.02 17.18 6.56
N SER A 34 2.70 17.41 5.32
CA SER A 34 1.32 17.28 4.86
C SER A 34 1.03 15.81 4.53
N GLY A 35 0.35 15.10 5.41
CA GLY A 35 -0.28 13.83 5.07
C GLY A 35 -1.19 14.04 3.84
N MET A 36 -1.47 12.97 3.11
CA MET A 36 -2.32 12.97 1.91
C MET A 36 -3.59 13.83 2.14
N PRO A 37 -3.90 14.80 1.25
CA PRO A 37 -5.09 15.64 1.33
C PRO A 37 -6.36 14.80 1.46
N ARG A 38 -7.40 15.33 2.14
CA ARG A 38 -8.63 14.57 2.43
C ARG A 38 -9.33 14.09 1.14
N ALA A 39 -9.38 14.93 0.10
CA ALA A 39 -10.00 14.59 -1.19
C ALA A 39 -9.23 13.46 -1.88
N GLU A 40 -7.92 13.56 -1.99
CA GLU A 40 -7.04 12.53 -2.56
C GLU A 40 -7.13 11.20 -1.79
N ARG A 41 -7.22 11.25 -0.44
CA ARG A 41 -7.42 10.06 0.39
C ARG A 41 -8.76 9.38 0.14
N HIS A 42 -9.82 10.15 -0.13
CA HIS A 42 -11.14 9.60 -0.45
C HIS A 42 -11.13 8.90 -1.80
N GLU A 43 -10.53 9.52 -2.82
CA GLU A 43 -10.35 8.96 -4.15
C GLU A 43 -9.50 7.68 -4.11
N SER A 44 -8.30 7.76 -3.50
CA SER A 44 -7.42 6.60 -3.32
C SER A 44 -8.10 5.44 -2.57
N ARG A 45 -8.97 5.76 -1.60
CA ARG A 45 -9.73 4.71 -0.90
C ARG A 45 -10.70 3.99 -1.85
N HIS A 46 -11.41 4.72 -2.70
CA HIS A 46 -12.31 4.15 -3.68
C HIS A 46 -11.55 3.28 -4.69
N GLU A 47 -10.38 3.74 -5.17
CA GLU A 47 -9.49 2.94 -6.03
C GLU A 47 -9.08 1.62 -5.36
N ILE A 48 -8.63 1.67 -4.10
CA ILE A 48 -8.24 0.46 -3.36
C ILE A 48 -9.43 -0.48 -3.18
N ASP A 49 -10.63 0.03 -2.85
CA ASP A 49 -11.82 -0.81 -2.71
C ASP A 49 -12.17 -1.51 -4.03
N GLN A 50 -12.04 -0.84 -5.19
CA GLN A 50 -12.23 -1.44 -6.51
C GLN A 50 -11.16 -2.50 -6.83
N LEU A 51 -9.90 -2.27 -6.46
CA LEU A 51 -8.80 -3.22 -6.66
C LEU A 51 -8.98 -4.48 -5.80
N GLU A 52 -9.50 -4.36 -4.58
CA GLU A 52 -9.85 -5.50 -3.73
C GLU A 52 -10.94 -6.37 -4.37
N GLU A 53 -11.97 -5.76 -4.97
CA GLU A 53 -13.01 -6.50 -5.69
C GLU A 53 -12.48 -7.11 -7.01
N SER A 54 -11.59 -6.40 -7.72
CA SER A 54 -10.93 -6.91 -8.92
C SER A 54 -10.06 -8.12 -8.61
N TRP A 55 -9.28 -8.06 -7.51
CA TRP A 55 -8.49 -9.18 -7.02
C TRP A 55 -9.38 -10.40 -6.69
N LYS A 56 -10.46 -10.19 -5.91
CA LYS A 56 -11.43 -11.24 -5.57
C LYS A 56 -11.98 -11.89 -6.84
N SER A 57 -12.42 -11.07 -7.81
CA SER A 57 -12.95 -11.56 -9.08
C SER A 57 -11.90 -12.35 -9.88
N ALA A 58 -10.65 -11.87 -9.96
CA ALA A 58 -9.57 -12.55 -10.67
C ALA A 58 -9.28 -13.92 -10.06
N ILE A 59 -9.22 -14.03 -8.75
CA ILE A 59 -8.99 -15.27 -8.03
C ILE A 59 -10.13 -16.26 -8.24
N LEU A 60 -11.39 -15.86 -8.02
CA LEU A 60 -12.56 -16.73 -8.15
C LEU A 60 -12.76 -17.24 -9.58
N LYS A 61 -12.47 -16.40 -10.58
CA LYS A 61 -12.58 -16.74 -12.00
C LYS A 61 -11.33 -17.39 -12.57
N ARG A 62 -10.28 -17.55 -11.76
CA ARG A 62 -8.96 -18.04 -12.19
C ARG A 62 -8.39 -17.24 -13.37
N ASN A 63 -8.67 -15.93 -13.38
CA ASN A 63 -8.17 -15.02 -14.42
C ASN A 63 -6.73 -14.60 -14.09
N VAL A 64 -5.77 -15.38 -14.59
CA VAL A 64 -4.33 -15.20 -14.35
C VAL A 64 -3.86 -13.84 -14.87
N ASP A 65 -4.31 -13.43 -16.07
CA ASP A 65 -3.90 -12.17 -16.69
C ASP A 65 -4.38 -10.96 -15.87
N ALA A 66 -5.63 -11.00 -15.39
CA ALA A 66 -6.15 -9.95 -14.52
C ALA A 66 -5.39 -9.88 -13.18
N LEU A 67 -5.03 -11.04 -12.61
CA LEU A 67 -4.24 -11.08 -11.39
C LEU A 67 -2.81 -10.56 -11.63
N ASP A 68 -2.18 -10.94 -12.75
CA ASP A 68 -0.83 -10.48 -13.13
C ASP A 68 -0.76 -8.95 -13.18
N GLN A 69 -1.77 -8.28 -13.73
CA GLN A 69 -1.86 -6.82 -13.80
C GLN A 69 -1.97 -6.15 -12.42
N LEU A 70 -2.52 -6.82 -11.43
CA LEU A 70 -2.66 -6.29 -10.07
C LEU A 70 -1.38 -6.43 -9.24
N LEU A 71 -0.55 -7.44 -9.53
CA LEU A 71 0.67 -7.74 -8.77
C LEU A 71 1.87 -6.96 -9.31
N ALA A 72 2.68 -6.40 -8.41
CA ALA A 72 3.98 -5.83 -8.77
C ALA A 72 4.96 -6.93 -9.21
N ASP A 73 6.00 -6.57 -9.97
CA ASP A 73 6.98 -7.57 -10.45
C ASP A 73 7.79 -8.20 -9.31
N ASP A 74 8.02 -7.43 -8.25
CA ASP A 74 8.70 -7.84 -7.02
C ASP A 74 7.75 -8.34 -5.91
N TYR A 75 6.50 -8.66 -6.29
CA TYR A 75 5.49 -9.15 -5.36
C TYR A 75 5.95 -10.37 -4.58
N ILE A 76 5.64 -10.38 -3.27
CA ILE A 76 5.82 -11.53 -2.38
C ILE A 76 4.54 -11.81 -1.59
N ALA A 77 4.25 -13.09 -1.38
CA ALA A 77 3.18 -13.56 -0.50
C ALA A 77 3.73 -14.45 0.61
N ILE A 78 3.12 -14.35 1.80
CA ILE A 78 3.29 -15.31 2.89
C ILE A 78 1.95 -16.01 3.07
N THR A 79 1.93 -17.30 2.80
CA THR A 79 0.73 -18.12 2.92
C THR A 79 0.42 -18.47 4.38
N ALA A 80 -0.76 -19.03 4.65
CA ALA A 80 -1.19 -19.36 6.01
C ALA A 80 -0.33 -20.42 6.73
N ASN A 81 0.44 -21.22 5.98
CA ASN A 81 1.43 -22.16 6.51
C ASN A 81 2.86 -21.57 6.62
N GLY A 82 3.03 -20.26 6.33
CA GLY A 82 4.31 -19.56 6.39
C GLY A 82 5.19 -19.69 5.14
N THR A 83 4.70 -20.30 4.05
CA THR A 83 5.47 -20.41 2.80
C THR A 83 5.56 -19.07 2.09
N LEU A 84 6.77 -18.68 1.68
CA LEU A 84 7.01 -17.52 0.86
C LEU A 84 6.78 -17.87 -0.62
N GLN A 85 6.01 -17.05 -1.33
CA GLN A 85 5.73 -17.21 -2.76
C GLN A 85 6.02 -15.93 -3.52
N SER A 86 6.66 -16.06 -4.70
CA SER A 86 6.82 -14.98 -5.65
C SER A 86 5.56 -14.78 -6.50
N LYS A 87 5.52 -13.68 -7.28
CA LYS A 87 4.49 -13.43 -8.30
C LYS A 87 4.30 -14.65 -9.23
N ALA A 88 5.39 -15.15 -9.80
CA ALA A 88 5.35 -16.28 -10.73
C ALA A 88 4.73 -17.54 -10.08
N GLN A 89 5.13 -17.88 -8.86
CA GLN A 89 4.57 -19.01 -8.11
C GLN A 89 3.09 -18.84 -7.79
N THR A 90 2.68 -17.61 -7.41
CA THR A 90 1.26 -17.30 -7.11
C THR A 90 0.40 -17.47 -8.38
N LEU A 91 0.85 -16.95 -9.53
CA LEU A 91 0.15 -17.06 -10.81
C LEU A 91 0.09 -18.53 -11.30
N ASP A 92 1.18 -19.28 -11.16
CA ASP A 92 1.23 -20.68 -11.54
C ASP A 92 0.29 -21.55 -10.69
N ASN A 93 0.26 -21.36 -9.38
CA ASN A 93 -0.67 -22.04 -8.47
C ASN A 93 -2.14 -21.78 -8.84
N LEU A 94 -2.47 -20.57 -9.26
CA LEU A 94 -3.82 -20.23 -9.74
C LEU A 94 -4.09 -20.89 -11.10
N LYS A 95 -3.13 -20.82 -12.04
CA LYS A 95 -3.24 -21.39 -13.40
C LYS A 95 -3.42 -22.89 -13.37
N THR A 96 -2.63 -23.60 -12.56
CA THR A 96 -2.66 -25.06 -12.47
C THR A 96 -3.81 -25.60 -11.63
N GLY A 97 -4.46 -24.71 -10.85
CA GLY A 97 -5.55 -25.11 -9.94
C GLY A 97 -5.09 -25.74 -8.64
N VAL A 98 -3.78 -25.68 -8.36
CA VAL A 98 -3.22 -26.01 -7.03
C VAL A 98 -3.85 -25.13 -5.97
N LEU A 99 -4.11 -23.85 -6.29
CA LEU A 99 -4.91 -22.93 -5.47
C LEU A 99 -6.27 -22.73 -6.12
N HIS A 100 -7.34 -23.14 -5.42
CA HIS A 100 -8.72 -23.01 -5.87
C HIS A 100 -9.60 -22.45 -4.76
N PHE A 101 -10.37 -21.40 -5.09
CA PHE A 101 -11.39 -20.83 -4.22
C PHE A 101 -12.77 -20.98 -4.84
N ASP A 102 -13.73 -21.50 -4.06
CA ASP A 102 -15.14 -21.54 -4.42
C ASP A 102 -15.82 -20.23 -4.00
N THR A 103 -15.56 -19.77 -2.77
CA THR A 103 -16.09 -18.51 -2.25
C THR A 103 -15.03 -17.75 -1.46
N ILE A 104 -15.16 -16.42 -1.48
CA ILE A 104 -14.38 -15.49 -0.65
C ILE A 104 -15.33 -14.38 -0.19
N ASP A 105 -15.57 -14.26 1.12
CA ASP A 105 -16.40 -13.21 1.69
C ASP A 105 -15.58 -12.34 2.62
N PHE A 106 -15.44 -11.05 2.27
CA PHE A 106 -14.67 -10.08 3.02
C PHE A 106 -15.50 -9.36 4.07
N SER A 107 -14.90 -9.16 5.25
CA SER A 107 -15.44 -8.36 6.34
C SER A 107 -14.35 -7.62 7.09
N ASP A 108 -14.73 -6.67 7.95
CA ASP A 108 -13.80 -5.90 8.82
C ASP A 108 -12.59 -5.30 8.08
N ARG A 109 -12.84 -4.76 6.85
CA ARG A 109 -11.81 -4.14 6.02
C ARG A 109 -11.39 -2.79 6.59
N LYS A 110 -10.08 -2.58 6.77
CA LYS A 110 -9.47 -1.33 7.18
C LYS A 110 -8.38 -0.94 6.19
N VAL A 111 -8.41 0.31 5.73
CA VAL A 111 -7.42 0.87 4.80
C VAL A 111 -6.72 2.04 5.48
N ARG A 112 -5.39 2.06 5.43
CA ARG A 112 -4.54 3.15 5.92
C ARG A 112 -3.57 3.57 4.82
N PHE A 113 -3.37 4.88 4.67
CA PHE A 113 -2.48 5.46 3.67
C PHE A 113 -1.24 6.06 4.32
N TYR A 114 -0.08 5.81 3.71
CA TYR A 114 1.23 6.32 4.08
C TYR A 114 1.95 6.81 2.82
N GLY A 115 1.67 8.07 2.40
CA GLY A 115 2.13 8.59 1.11
C GLY A 115 1.62 7.75 -0.04
N GLN A 116 2.51 7.21 -0.84
CA GLN A 116 2.22 6.36 -2.01
C GLN A 116 1.95 4.89 -1.65
N THR A 117 1.73 4.58 -0.37
CA THR A 117 1.48 3.21 0.11
C THR A 117 0.10 3.13 0.77
N ALA A 118 -0.66 2.06 0.46
CA ALA A 118 -1.88 1.70 1.16
C ALA A 118 -1.70 0.35 1.86
N LEU A 119 -2.03 0.31 3.14
CA LEU A 119 -2.10 -0.91 3.94
C LEU A 119 -3.57 -1.30 4.10
N VAL A 120 -3.92 -2.49 3.63
CA VAL A 120 -5.26 -3.07 3.75
C VAL A 120 -5.20 -4.27 4.68
N THR A 121 -6.05 -4.27 5.71
CA THR A 121 -6.29 -5.48 6.52
C THR A 121 -7.76 -5.84 6.42
N SER A 122 -8.07 -7.14 6.33
CA SER A 122 -9.44 -7.63 6.28
C SER A 122 -9.55 -9.02 6.88
N ARG A 123 -10.76 -9.40 7.26
CA ARG A 123 -11.13 -10.79 7.49
C ARG A 123 -11.70 -11.36 6.18
N ALA A 124 -11.40 -12.63 5.89
CA ALA A 124 -12.00 -13.38 4.81
C ALA A 124 -12.53 -14.71 5.35
N ASP A 125 -13.78 -15.02 5.05
CA ASP A 125 -14.33 -16.36 5.18
C ASP A 125 -14.28 -17.00 3.79
N VAL A 126 -13.56 -18.12 3.67
CA VAL A 126 -13.28 -18.77 2.38
C VAL A 126 -13.73 -20.22 2.36
N THR A 127 -14.11 -20.71 1.17
CA THR A 127 -14.20 -22.15 0.86
C THR A 127 -13.30 -22.42 -0.33
N GLY A 128 -12.63 -23.56 -0.33
CA GLY A 128 -11.71 -23.92 -1.40
C GLY A 128 -10.70 -24.97 -0.99
N SER A 129 -9.70 -25.17 -1.85
CA SER A 129 -8.63 -26.16 -1.64
C SER A 129 -7.29 -25.67 -2.17
N THR A 130 -6.21 -26.26 -1.66
CA THR A 130 -4.86 -26.19 -2.21
C THR A 130 -4.36 -27.60 -2.50
N GLY A 131 -3.14 -27.71 -3.09
CA GLY A 131 -2.47 -28.99 -3.24
C GLY A 131 -2.27 -29.75 -1.92
N GLU A 132 -2.30 -29.05 -0.78
CA GLU A 132 -2.16 -29.63 0.56
C GLU A 132 -3.51 -30.03 1.19
N GLY A 133 -4.65 -29.68 0.56
CA GLY A 133 -5.98 -30.04 1.03
C GLY A 133 -6.96 -28.89 1.17
N ASN A 134 -8.01 -29.11 1.97
CA ASN A 134 -9.10 -28.14 2.19
C ASN A 134 -8.58 -26.92 2.98
N ILE A 135 -8.87 -25.71 2.47
CA ILE A 135 -8.52 -24.43 3.09
C ILE A 135 -9.76 -23.68 3.61
N SER A 136 -10.94 -24.31 3.63
CA SER A 136 -12.15 -23.64 4.11
C SER A 136 -12.00 -23.16 5.56
N GLY A 137 -12.43 -21.93 5.83
CA GLY A 137 -12.35 -21.33 7.15
C GLY A 137 -12.22 -19.81 7.13
N SER A 138 -11.95 -19.25 8.31
CA SER A 138 -11.78 -17.81 8.53
C SER A 138 -10.30 -17.44 8.56
N TYR A 139 -9.96 -16.33 7.91
CA TYR A 139 -8.60 -15.82 7.81
C TYR A 139 -8.54 -14.33 8.10
N ARG A 140 -7.39 -13.87 8.58
CA ARG A 140 -7.00 -12.46 8.60
C ARG A 140 -5.88 -12.28 7.60
N PHE A 141 -5.98 -11.27 6.74
CA PHE A 141 -4.91 -10.96 5.81
C PHE A 141 -4.50 -9.48 5.86
N THR A 142 -3.27 -9.26 5.44
CA THR A 142 -2.71 -7.94 5.18
C THR A 142 -2.27 -7.87 3.73
N ARG A 143 -2.63 -6.79 3.04
CA ARG A 143 -2.19 -6.50 1.68
C ARG A 143 -1.59 -5.11 1.62
N VAL A 144 -0.42 -5.00 1.00
CA VAL A 144 0.28 -3.73 0.82
C VAL A 144 0.22 -3.36 -0.65
N TYR A 145 -0.31 -2.18 -0.92
CA TYR A 145 -0.34 -1.56 -2.23
C TYR A 145 0.67 -0.42 -2.27
N VAL A 146 1.34 -0.25 -3.42
CA VAL A 146 2.22 0.89 -3.69
C VAL A 146 1.85 1.46 -5.07
N ARG A 147 1.85 2.78 -5.22
CA ARG A 147 1.72 3.41 -6.53
C ARG A 147 3.02 3.24 -7.30
N ASP A 148 2.94 2.72 -8.51
CA ASP A 148 4.07 2.58 -9.42
C ASP A 148 4.46 3.93 -10.07
N GLY A 149 5.46 3.91 -10.96
CA GLY A 149 5.93 5.11 -11.66
C GLY A 149 4.91 5.72 -12.64
N HIS A 150 3.82 5.02 -12.96
CA HIS A 150 2.71 5.48 -13.78
C HIS A 150 1.53 6.02 -12.96
N GLY A 151 1.60 5.85 -11.63
CA GLY A 151 0.56 6.24 -10.70
C GLY A 151 -0.48 5.16 -10.41
N ASP A 152 -0.29 3.95 -10.94
CA ASP A 152 -1.18 2.81 -10.72
C ASP A 152 -0.85 2.09 -9.41
N TRP A 153 -1.87 1.67 -8.67
CA TRP A 153 -1.70 0.85 -7.49
C TRP A 153 -1.36 -0.59 -7.87
N LYS A 154 -0.27 -1.12 -7.32
CA LYS A 154 0.15 -2.51 -7.44
C LYS A 154 0.24 -3.17 -6.06
N ILE A 155 -0.12 -4.43 -5.97
CA ILE A 155 0.08 -5.22 -4.76
C ILE A 155 1.53 -5.66 -4.71
N VAL A 156 2.27 -5.23 -3.69
CA VAL A 156 3.68 -5.60 -3.48
C VAL A 156 3.83 -6.70 -2.44
N SER A 157 2.88 -6.82 -1.52
CA SER A 157 2.93 -7.85 -0.47
C SER A 157 1.54 -8.31 -0.06
N PHE A 158 1.45 -9.59 0.26
CA PHE A 158 0.29 -10.25 0.82
C PHE A 158 0.72 -11.19 1.94
N GLU A 159 0.04 -11.13 3.07
CA GLU A 159 0.21 -12.07 4.17
C GLU A 159 -1.15 -12.53 4.67
N VAL A 160 -1.29 -13.82 4.94
CA VAL A 160 -2.53 -14.40 5.43
C VAL A 160 -2.26 -15.32 6.62
N SER A 161 -3.12 -15.21 7.64
CA SER A 161 -3.11 -16.07 8.83
C SER A 161 -4.49 -16.66 9.06
N ARG A 162 -4.55 -17.95 9.38
CA ARG A 162 -5.80 -18.62 9.77
C ARG A 162 -6.26 -18.11 11.13
N ILE A 163 -7.52 -17.72 11.25
CA ILE A 163 -8.15 -17.43 12.53
C ILE A 163 -8.49 -18.78 13.17
N ARG A 164 -7.94 -19.04 14.37
CA ARG A 164 -8.27 -20.21 15.18
C ARG A 164 -9.25 -19.79 16.24
N ASP A 165 -10.31 -20.54 16.44
CA ASP A 165 -11.20 -20.35 17.57
C ASP A 165 -10.51 -20.79 18.85
N ALA A 166 -10.83 -20.12 19.97
CA ALA A 166 -10.15 -20.34 21.27
C ALA A 166 -10.27 -21.79 21.82
N GLY A 167 -11.02 -22.68 21.15
CA GLY A 167 -11.21 -24.08 21.47
C GLY A 167 -10.37 -25.08 20.64
N ASP A 168 -9.61 -24.63 19.64
CA ASP A 168 -8.86 -25.49 18.71
C ASP A 168 -7.46 -25.90 19.22
N HIS A 169 -7.27 -25.91 20.52
CA HIS A 169 -6.07 -26.46 21.15
C HIS A 169 -6.21 -27.98 21.34
N LYS A 170 -6.04 -28.75 20.25
CA LYS A 170 -5.78 -30.19 20.29
C LYS A 170 -4.53 -30.52 19.49
#